data_019aabde3f6a1ca576a162c17309c680
#
_entry.id   019aabde3f6a1ca576a162c17309c680
#
_cell.length_a   1.000
_cell.length_b   1.000
_cell.length_c   1.000
_cell.angle_alpha   90.00
_cell.angle_beta   90.00
_cell.angle_gamma   90.00
#
_symmetry.space_group_name_H-M   'P 1'
#
loop_
_entity.id
_entity.type
_entity.pdbx_description
1 polymer ?
#
loop_
_entity_poly.entity_id
_entity_poly.type
_entity_poly.pdbx_seq_one_letter_code
_entity_poly.pdbx_strand_id
1 'polypeptide(L)'
;MGGAVTLAASPYLARISRTVADRDDSSWWRGTTPTKRRSAITAVIGLVLGAGAGYAAGWSAALPAFLAFALLATPLVLVDAEVHRLPDRLVVPAAVCALGLLAVAAAVRGDWPALGRAVAGGAIVFAVFFLVALASPSSMGFGDVKLAGVIAVYLGWLGWGHVFYGVFAGFVLGAVVAMVMLASRRASLKSAIALGPALIAGALLVAAVH
;
A
#
# COMPACT_ATOMS: atom_id res chain seq x y z
N MET A 1 7.85 17.74 0.42
CA MET A 1 6.82 17.86 1.48
C MET A 1 6.28 16.51 1.96
N GLY A 2 5.89 15.59 1.08
CA GLY A 2 5.28 14.33 1.48
C GLY A 2 6.10 13.52 2.50
N GLY A 3 7.42 13.38 2.30
CA GLY A 3 8.29 12.70 3.24
C GLY A 3 8.35 13.34 4.63
N ALA A 4 8.24 14.66 4.72
CA ALA A 4 8.22 15.36 6.01
C ALA A 4 6.94 15.07 6.80
N VAL A 5 5.78 14.99 6.13
CA VAL A 5 4.48 14.66 6.75
C VAL A 5 4.51 13.26 7.32
N THR A 6 4.94 12.27 6.55
CA THR A 6 5.03 10.86 7.01
C THR A 6 6.12 10.68 8.08
N LEU A 7 7.22 11.40 8.00
CA LEU A 7 8.26 11.39 9.02
C LEU A 7 7.74 11.94 10.36
N ALA A 8 7.02 13.06 10.33
CA ALA A 8 6.40 13.63 11.53
C ALA A 8 5.37 12.70 12.18
N ALA A 9 4.62 11.94 11.36
CA ALA A 9 3.65 10.95 11.82
C ALA A 9 4.29 9.62 12.28
N SER A 10 5.56 9.36 11.95
CA SER A 10 6.21 8.06 12.14
C SER A 10 6.15 7.50 13.57
N PRO A 11 6.25 8.28 14.67
CA PRO A 11 6.12 7.73 16.02
C PRO A 11 4.72 7.15 16.28
N TYR A 12 3.69 7.80 15.77
CA TYR A 12 2.31 7.33 15.88
C TYR A 12 2.06 6.10 15.00
N LEU A 13 2.54 6.12 13.76
CA LEU A 13 2.44 4.99 12.84
C LEU A 13 3.17 3.74 13.38
N ALA A 14 4.30 3.91 14.04
CA ALA A 14 5.03 2.83 14.69
C ALA A 14 4.25 2.21 15.86
N ARG A 15 3.51 3.02 16.61
CA ARG A 15 2.61 2.53 17.68
C ARG A 15 1.46 1.72 17.11
N ILE A 16 0.75 2.26 16.13
CA ILE A 16 -0.38 1.58 15.47
C ILE A 16 0.09 0.25 14.87
N SER A 17 1.19 0.25 14.12
CA SER A 17 1.69 -0.96 13.46
C SER A 17 2.01 -2.07 14.46
N ARG A 18 2.48 -1.75 15.66
CA ARG A 18 2.72 -2.73 16.71
C ARG A 18 1.43 -3.29 17.28
N THR A 19 0.50 -2.42 17.67
CA THR A 19 -0.77 -2.85 18.27
C THR A 19 -1.59 -3.70 17.30
N VAL A 20 -1.59 -3.34 16.03
CA VAL A 20 -2.29 -4.14 15.00
C VAL A 20 -1.61 -5.48 14.77
N ALA A 21 -0.28 -5.56 14.83
CA ALA A 21 0.47 -6.81 14.74
C ALA A 21 0.21 -7.74 15.94
N ASP A 22 0.14 -7.16 17.15
CA ASP A 22 -0.08 -7.90 18.41
C ASP A 22 -1.55 -8.33 18.60
N ARG A 23 -2.46 -8.00 17.66
CA ARG A 23 -3.91 -8.30 17.71
C ARG A 23 -4.62 -7.79 18.95
N ASP A 24 -4.14 -6.73 19.56
CA ASP A 24 -4.80 -6.09 20.70
C ASP A 24 -6.04 -5.33 20.21
N ASP A 25 -7.23 -5.86 20.52
CA ASP A 25 -8.50 -5.40 19.97
C ASP A 25 -9.09 -4.17 20.69
N SER A 26 -8.64 -3.90 21.92
CA SER A 26 -9.35 -2.96 22.79
C SER A 26 -9.06 -1.48 22.50
N SER A 27 -7.96 -1.14 21.82
CA SER A 27 -7.59 0.25 21.54
C SER A 27 -6.48 0.40 20.49
N TRP A 28 -6.63 -0.26 19.34
CA TRP A 28 -5.61 -0.26 18.28
C TRP A 28 -5.14 1.14 17.83
N TRP A 29 -5.98 2.16 17.93
CA TRP A 29 -5.64 3.57 17.61
C TRP A 29 -4.77 4.25 18.69
N ARG A 30 -4.77 3.78 19.93
CA ARG A 30 -3.93 4.34 21.01
C ARG A 30 -2.49 3.91 20.90
N GLY A 31 -2.25 2.72 20.33
CA GLY A 31 -0.94 2.16 20.07
C GLY A 31 -0.15 1.82 21.34
N THR A 32 0.66 0.78 21.25
CA THR A 32 1.65 0.42 22.29
C THR A 32 2.99 1.11 22.02
N THR A 33 3.81 1.32 23.05
CA THR A 33 5.13 1.95 22.89
C THR A 33 6.03 1.12 21.96
N PRO A 34 6.47 1.65 20.81
CA PRO A 34 7.31 0.92 19.88
C PRO A 34 8.77 0.87 20.38
N THR A 35 9.51 -0.13 19.94
CA THR A 35 10.96 -0.17 20.15
C THR A 35 11.65 0.92 19.30
N LYS A 36 12.82 1.40 19.74
CA LYS A 36 13.62 2.39 18.97
C LYS A 36 13.89 1.93 17.53
N ARG A 37 14.22 0.62 17.35
CA ARG A 37 14.43 0.02 16.02
C ARG A 37 13.18 0.10 15.16
N ARG A 38 12.00 -0.21 15.70
CA ARG A 38 10.74 -0.15 14.96
C ARG A 38 10.42 1.29 14.54
N SER A 39 10.60 2.24 15.46
CA SER A 39 10.40 3.66 15.14
C SER A 39 11.31 4.13 14.00
N ALA A 40 12.59 3.73 14.01
CA ALA A 40 13.52 4.06 12.95
C ALA A 40 13.10 3.45 11.58
N ILE A 41 12.72 2.17 11.56
CA ILE A 41 12.25 1.51 10.34
C ILE A 41 10.97 2.18 9.82
N THR A 42 10.02 2.49 10.69
CA THR A 42 8.79 3.20 10.32
C THR A 42 9.09 4.57 9.73
N ALA A 43 10.03 5.30 10.31
CA ALA A 43 10.45 6.61 9.82
C ALA A 43 11.05 6.52 8.41
N VAL A 44 11.91 5.53 8.15
CA VAL A 44 12.52 5.32 6.83
C VAL A 44 11.46 4.94 5.80
N ILE A 45 10.59 3.96 6.11
CA ILE A 45 9.52 3.54 5.20
C ILE A 45 8.57 4.72 4.93
N GLY A 46 8.13 5.42 5.98
CA GLY A 46 7.28 6.59 5.84
C GLY A 46 7.91 7.69 4.99
N LEU A 47 9.20 7.97 5.18
CA LEU A 47 9.93 8.95 4.37
C LEU A 47 9.92 8.57 2.89
N VAL A 48 10.23 7.32 2.56
CA VAL A 48 10.24 6.82 1.17
C VAL A 48 8.85 6.88 0.55
N LEU A 49 7.84 6.36 1.26
CA LEU A 49 6.45 6.35 0.77
C LEU A 49 5.90 7.77 0.61
N GLY A 50 6.16 8.65 1.58
CA GLY A 50 5.71 10.05 1.53
C GLY A 50 6.44 10.87 0.46
N ALA A 51 7.73 10.62 0.25
CA ALA A 51 8.48 11.26 -0.84
C ALA A 51 7.95 10.82 -2.20
N GLY A 52 7.76 9.50 -2.40
CA GLY A 52 7.18 8.95 -3.63
C GLY A 52 5.75 9.44 -3.90
N ALA A 53 4.90 9.48 -2.87
CA ALA A 53 3.56 10.03 -2.96
C ALA A 53 3.55 11.52 -3.35
N GLY A 54 4.44 12.30 -2.74
CA GLY A 54 4.59 13.71 -3.06
C GLY A 54 5.12 13.95 -4.47
N TYR A 55 6.02 13.09 -4.95
CA TYR A 55 6.53 13.13 -6.32
C TYR A 55 5.43 12.77 -7.34
N ALA A 56 4.75 11.64 -7.13
CA ALA A 56 3.69 11.15 -8.02
C ALA A 56 2.50 12.10 -8.14
N ALA A 57 2.09 12.72 -7.03
CA ALA A 57 0.97 13.67 -7.03
C ALA A 57 1.38 15.08 -7.48
N GLY A 58 2.65 15.45 -7.33
CA GLY A 58 3.11 16.82 -7.52
C GLY A 58 2.38 17.80 -6.59
N TRP A 59 2.34 19.08 -6.97
CA TRP A 59 1.53 20.11 -6.32
C TRP A 59 0.11 20.14 -6.92
N SER A 60 -0.63 19.05 -6.77
CA SER A 60 -1.97 18.91 -7.33
C SER A 60 -3.03 18.71 -6.25
N ALA A 61 -4.31 18.87 -6.62
CA ALA A 61 -5.43 18.57 -5.73
C ALA A 61 -5.48 17.11 -5.28
N ALA A 62 -4.78 16.19 -5.97
CA ALA A 62 -4.67 14.78 -5.58
C ALA A 62 -3.61 14.53 -4.48
N LEU A 63 -2.74 15.49 -4.18
CA LEU A 63 -1.69 15.34 -3.17
C LEU A 63 -2.21 14.82 -1.82
N PRO A 64 -3.32 15.32 -1.25
CA PRO A 64 -3.86 14.80 0.01
C PRO A 64 -4.20 13.31 -0.05
N ALA A 65 -4.73 12.83 -1.19
CA ALA A 65 -5.04 11.42 -1.39
C ALA A 65 -3.77 10.55 -1.34
N PHE A 66 -2.74 10.94 -2.09
CA PHE A 66 -1.47 10.21 -2.12
C PHE A 66 -0.75 10.23 -0.77
N LEU A 67 -0.80 11.35 -0.02
CA LEU A 67 -0.26 11.43 1.34
C LEU A 67 -1.03 10.53 2.33
N ALA A 68 -2.36 10.50 2.23
CA ALA A 68 -3.17 9.59 3.04
C ALA A 68 -2.82 8.12 2.76
N PHE A 69 -2.59 7.76 1.49
CA PHE A 69 -2.09 6.43 1.14
C PHE A 69 -0.72 6.15 1.78
N ALA A 70 0.24 7.05 1.66
CA ALA A 70 1.57 6.87 2.24
C ALA A 70 1.53 6.67 3.76
N LEU A 71 0.66 7.44 4.46
CA LEU A 71 0.45 7.30 5.90
C LEU A 71 -0.13 5.93 6.28
N LEU A 72 -1.12 5.44 5.54
CA LEU A 72 -1.77 4.15 5.80
C LEU A 72 -0.95 2.97 5.29
N ALA A 73 -0.22 3.12 4.17
CA ALA A 73 0.67 2.10 3.63
C ALA A 73 1.89 1.85 4.54
N THR A 74 2.37 2.85 5.26
CA THR A 74 3.51 2.70 6.17
C THR A 74 3.29 1.61 7.23
N PRO A 75 2.22 1.63 8.06
CA PRO A 75 1.95 0.55 8.99
C PRO A 75 1.56 -0.75 8.27
N LEU A 76 0.91 -0.70 7.09
CA LEU A 76 0.57 -1.90 6.32
C LEU A 76 1.81 -2.71 5.91
N VAL A 77 2.86 -2.04 5.41
CA VAL A 77 4.14 -2.68 5.05
C VAL A 77 4.75 -3.39 6.25
N LEU A 78 4.74 -2.74 7.43
CA LEU A 78 5.32 -3.32 8.64
C LEU A 78 4.53 -4.52 9.16
N VAL A 79 3.20 -4.39 9.20
CA VAL A 79 2.33 -5.46 9.69
C VAL A 79 2.38 -6.66 8.74
N ASP A 80 2.34 -6.44 7.43
CA ASP A 80 2.40 -7.52 6.45
C ASP A 80 3.75 -8.26 6.50
N ALA A 81 4.85 -7.52 6.62
CA ALA A 81 6.18 -8.11 6.74
C ALA A 81 6.37 -8.97 8.01
N GLU A 82 5.62 -8.69 9.10
CA GLU A 82 5.74 -9.41 10.37
C GLU A 82 4.72 -10.54 10.52
N VAL A 83 3.48 -10.30 10.12
CA VAL A 83 2.34 -11.19 10.41
C VAL A 83 1.80 -11.86 9.15
N HIS A 84 2.27 -11.45 7.96
CA HIS A 84 1.79 -11.92 6.64
C HIS A 84 0.26 -11.83 6.53
N ARG A 85 -0.31 -10.75 7.05
CA ARG A 85 -1.75 -10.44 7.02
C ARG A 85 -1.96 -8.96 6.93
N LEU A 86 -2.86 -8.56 6.05
CA LEU A 86 -3.29 -7.18 5.87
C LEU A 86 -4.63 -6.96 6.60
N PRO A 87 -4.64 -6.23 7.72
CA PRO A 87 -5.84 -6.03 8.50
C PRO A 87 -6.81 -5.06 7.80
N ASP A 88 -8.07 -5.40 7.76
CA ASP A 88 -9.14 -4.57 7.18
C ASP A 88 -9.21 -3.17 7.82
N ARG A 89 -8.83 -3.09 9.11
CA ARG A 89 -8.76 -1.82 9.86
C ARG A 89 -7.83 -0.77 9.26
N LEU A 90 -6.88 -1.18 8.40
CA LEU A 90 -5.98 -0.26 7.68
C LEU A 90 -6.32 -0.19 6.18
N VAL A 91 -6.69 -1.32 5.57
CA VAL A 91 -6.98 -1.38 4.14
C VAL A 91 -8.28 -0.66 3.78
N VAL A 92 -9.34 -0.84 4.60
CA VAL A 92 -10.64 -0.19 4.36
C VAL A 92 -10.54 1.35 4.45
N PRO A 93 -9.94 1.93 5.51
CA PRO A 93 -9.71 3.39 5.52
C PRO A 93 -8.86 3.87 4.34
N ALA A 94 -7.86 3.09 3.90
CA ALA A 94 -7.06 3.44 2.73
C ALA A 94 -7.91 3.51 1.45
N ALA A 95 -8.85 2.58 1.26
CA ALA A 95 -9.80 2.59 0.14
C ALA A 95 -10.76 3.79 0.21
N VAL A 96 -11.33 4.05 1.39
CA VAL A 96 -12.25 5.18 1.61
C VAL A 96 -11.54 6.53 1.37
N CYS A 97 -10.34 6.71 1.91
CA CYS A 97 -9.51 7.89 1.68
C CYS A 97 -9.15 8.05 0.19
N ALA A 98 -8.79 6.94 -0.49
CA ALA A 98 -8.51 6.97 -1.92
C ALA A 98 -9.70 7.53 -2.71
N LEU A 99 -10.85 6.91 -2.58
CA LEU A 99 -12.03 7.29 -3.35
C LEU A 99 -12.53 8.69 -2.96
N GLY A 100 -12.63 8.99 -1.67
CA GLY A 100 -13.13 10.28 -1.19
C GLY A 100 -12.23 11.46 -1.59
N LEU A 101 -10.92 11.34 -1.34
CA LEU A 101 -9.99 12.44 -1.63
C LEU A 101 -9.72 12.60 -3.14
N LEU A 102 -9.71 11.50 -3.92
CA LEU A 102 -9.61 11.60 -5.37
C LEU A 102 -10.91 12.15 -6.00
N ALA A 103 -12.08 11.85 -5.42
CA ALA A 103 -13.33 12.47 -5.85
C ALA A 103 -13.33 13.99 -5.61
N VAL A 104 -12.83 14.45 -4.45
CA VAL A 104 -12.62 15.88 -4.18
C VAL A 104 -11.63 16.48 -5.18
N ALA A 105 -10.52 15.80 -5.45
CA ALA A 105 -9.53 16.25 -6.44
C ALA A 105 -10.14 16.36 -7.85
N ALA A 106 -10.98 15.39 -8.24
CA ALA A 106 -11.70 15.41 -9.52
C ALA A 106 -12.66 16.59 -9.61
N ALA A 107 -13.42 16.85 -8.55
CA ALA A 107 -14.34 17.98 -8.50
C ALA A 107 -13.62 19.32 -8.59
N VAL A 108 -12.48 19.49 -7.89
CA VAL A 108 -11.68 20.72 -7.91
C VAL A 108 -11.05 20.99 -9.28
N ARG A 109 -10.63 19.92 -9.99
CA ARG A 109 -9.95 20.04 -11.29
C ARG A 109 -10.87 19.89 -12.48
N GLY A 110 -12.11 19.43 -12.28
CA GLY A 110 -13.01 19.05 -13.38
C GLY A 110 -12.57 17.75 -14.08
N ASP A 111 -11.68 16.94 -13.49
CA ASP A 111 -11.07 15.74 -14.11
C ASP A 111 -11.80 14.45 -13.71
N TRP A 112 -13.09 14.39 -14.04
CA TRP A 112 -13.91 13.20 -13.80
C TRP A 112 -13.44 11.95 -14.57
N PRO A 113 -12.86 12.08 -15.78
CA PRO A 113 -12.27 10.94 -16.48
C PRO A 113 -11.14 10.27 -15.70
N ALA A 114 -10.29 11.03 -15.00
CA ALA A 114 -9.24 10.45 -14.14
C ALA A 114 -9.83 9.65 -12.98
N LEU A 115 -10.90 10.16 -12.33
CA LEU A 115 -11.60 9.41 -11.29
C LEU A 115 -12.26 8.14 -11.85
N GLY A 116 -12.92 8.23 -13.00
CA GLY A 116 -13.52 7.06 -13.67
C GLY A 116 -12.47 5.98 -13.94
N ARG A 117 -11.30 6.38 -14.45
CA ARG A 117 -10.16 5.49 -14.70
C ARG A 117 -9.61 4.89 -13.39
N ALA A 118 -9.50 5.69 -12.32
CA ALA A 118 -9.06 5.24 -11.02
C ALA A 118 -9.99 4.14 -10.46
N VAL A 119 -11.30 4.39 -10.48
CA VAL A 119 -12.30 3.43 -10.01
C VAL A 119 -12.30 2.15 -10.86
N ALA A 120 -12.27 2.31 -12.19
CA ALA A 120 -12.24 1.17 -13.11
C ALA A 120 -10.95 0.34 -12.94
N GLY A 121 -9.79 0.99 -12.85
CA GLY A 121 -8.50 0.31 -12.60
C GLY A 121 -8.51 -0.47 -11.30
N GLY A 122 -8.99 0.15 -10.21
CA GLY A 122 -9.16 -0.51 -8.92
C GLY A 122 -10.09 -1.71 -8.98
N ALA A 123 -11.26 -1.57 -9.62
CA ALA A 123 -12.24 -2.64 -9.76
C ALA A 123 -11.71 -3.81 -10.61
N ILE A 124 -11.04 -3.53 -11.73
CA ILE A 124 -10.46 -4.55 -12.62
C ILE A 124 -9.37 -5.33 -11.86
N VAL A 125 -8.42 -4.64 -11.24
CA VAL A 125 -7.33 -5.31 -10.51
C VAL A 125 -7.88 -6.11 -9.33
N PHE A 126 -8.82 -5.53 -8.55
CA PHE A 126 -9.50 -6.26 -7.48
C PHE A 126 -10.17 -7.53 -8.01
N ALA A 127 -10.93 -7.44 -9.11
CA ALA A 127 -11.64 -8.58 -9.69
C ALA A 127 -10.66 -9.67 -10.17
N VAL A 128 -9.58 -9.29 -10.86
CA VAL A 128 -8.55 -10.23 -11.33
C VAL A 128 -7.90 -10.95 -10.14
N PHE A 129 -7.47 -10.21 -9.13
CA PHE A 129 -6.84 -10.82 -7.94
C PHE A 129 -7.84 -11.66 -7.13
N PHE A 130 -9.10 -11.24 -7.06
CA PHE A 130 -10.17 -12.00 -6.42
C PHE A 130 -10.40 -13.33 -7.13
N LEU A 131 -10.44 -13.34 -8.46
CA LEU A 131 -10.56 -14.58 -9.25
C LEU A 131 -9.36 -15.50 -9.05
N VAL A 132 -8.14 -14.95 -8.99
CA VAL A 132 -6.93 -15.72 -8.67
C VAL A 132 -7.01 -16.33 -7.27
N ALA A 133 -7.42 -15.54 -6.27
CA ALA A 133 -7.60 -16.02 -4.90
C ALA A 133 -8.70 -17.08 -4.79
N LEU A 134 -9.77 -16.97 -5.58
CA LEU A 134 -10.85 -17.95 -5.64
C LEU A 134 -10.40 -19.27 -6.30
N ALA A 135 -9.59 -19.17 -7.36
CA ALA A 135 -9.04 -20.33 -8.07
C ALA A 135 -7.97 -21.06 -7.25
N SER A 136 -7.23 -20.35 -6.40
CA SER A 136 -6.16 -20.89 -5.57
C SER A 136 -6.12 -20.22 -4.18
N PRO A 137 -7.02 -20.61 -3.26
CA PRO A 137 -7.17 -19.97 -1.94
C PRO A 137 -5.92 -20.04 -1.05
N SER A 138 -5.01 -20.98 -1.33
CA SER A 138 -3.76 -21.14 -0.60
C SER A 138 -2.62 -20.25 -1.12
N SER A 139 -2.77 -19.65 -2.31
CA SER A 139 -1.70 -18.89 -2.97
C SER A 139 -1.67 -17.42 -2.61
N MET A 140 -2.81 -16.83 -2.23
CA MET A 140 -2.94 -15.39 -2.02
C MET A 140 -3.91 -15.08 -0.88
N GLY A 141 -3.50 -14.19 0.04
CA GLY A 141 -4.36 -13.68 1.08
C GLY A 141 -5.42 -12.70 0.55
N PHE A 142 -6.65 -12.77 1.11
CA PHE A 142 -7.70 -11.82 0.70
C PHE A 142 -7.35 -10.36 1.01
N GLY A 143 -6.43 -10.14 1.96
CA GLY A 143 -5.87 -8.82 2.24
C GLY A 143 -5.08 -8.25 1.06
N ASP A 144 -4.29 -9.08 0.36
CA ASP A 144 -3.52 -8.69 -0.83
C ASP A 144 -4.44 -8.30 -1.99
N VAL A 145 -5.56 -9.02 -2.16
CA VAL A 145 -6.60 -8.69 -3.15
C VAL A 145 -7.14 -7.28 -2.94
N LYS A 146 -7.49 -6.95 -1.68
CA LYS A 146 -7.99 -5.62 -1.31
C LYS A 146 -6.92 -4.55 -1.52
N LEU A 147 -5.69 -4.81 -1.07
CA LEU A 147 -4.59 -3.87 -1.20
C LEU A 147 -4.25 -3.61 -2.66
N ALA A 148 -4.20 -4.63 -3.51
CA ALA A 148 -3.97 -4.49 -4.94
C ALA A 148 -5.02 -3.59 -5.60
N GLY A 149 -6.31 -3.78 -5.25
CA GLY A 149 -7.38 -2.90 -5.70
C GLY A 149 -7.18 -1.44 -5.28
N VAL A 150 -6.83 -1.21 -4.01
CA VAL A 150 -6.55 0.16 -3.51
C VAL A 150 -5.37 0.79 -4.23
N ILE A 151 -4.27 0.07 -4.39
CA ILE A 151 -3.09 0.53 -5.15
C ILE A 151 -3.49 0.91 -6.58
N ALA A 152 -4.29 0.06 -7.22
CA ALA A 152 -4.73 0.28 -8.60
C ALA A 152 -5.66 1.50 -8.74
N VAL A 153 -6.40 1.91 -7.70
CA VAL A 153 -7.14 3.19 -7.68
C VAL A 153 -6.16 4.36 -7.82
N TYR A 154 -5.08 4.40 -7.07
CA TYR A 154 -4.08 5.47 -7.14
C TYR A 154 -3.33 5.47 -8.48
N LEU A 155 -2.92 4.29 -8.95
CA LEU A 155 -2.26 4.14 -10.25
C LEU A 155 -3.19 4.50 -11.41
N GLY A 156 -4.47 4.16 -11.32
CA GLY A 156 -5.49 4.51 -12.30
C GLY A 156 -5.75 6.02 -12.41
N TRP A 157 -5.59 6.76 -11.31
CA TRP A 157 -5.59 8.22 -11.35
C TRP A 157 -4.47 8.77 -12.23
N LEU A 158 -3.28 8.19 -12.15
CA LEU A 158 -2.13 8.57 -12.98
C LEU A 158 -2.29 8.12 -14.45
N GLY A 159 -2.85 6.93 -14.69
CA GLY A 159 -3.09 6.42 -16.05
C GLY A 159 -3.17 4.90 -16.12
N TRP A 160 -3.69 4.37 -17.25
CA TRP A 160 -3.78 2.93 -17.48
C TRP A 160 -2.41 2.22 -17.51
N GLY A 161 -1.40 2.88 -18.09
CA GLY A 161 -0.04 2.34 -18.08
C GLY A 161 0.49 2.15 -16.67
N HIS A 162 0.21 3.09 -15.76
CA HIS A 162 0.62 2.99 -14.35
C HIS A 162 -0.05 1.80 -13.65
N VAL A 163 -1.34 1.53 -13.93
CA VAL A 163 -2.03 0.35 -13.38
C VAL A 163 -1.32 -0.92 -13.82
N PHE A 164 -1.10 -1.08 -15.13
CA PHE A 164 -0.49 -2.29 -15.67
C PHE A 164 0.95 -2.48 -15.17
N TYR A 165 1.81 -1.49 -15.41
CA TYR A 165 3.22 -1.61 -15.05
C TYR A 165 3.46 -1.60 -13.53
N GLY A 166 2.67 -0.88 -12.75
CA GLY A 166 2.80 -0.84 -11.29
C GLY A 166 2.45 -2.17 -10.64
N VAL A 167 1.34 -2.79 -11.05
CA VAL A 167 0.95 -4.12 -10.57
C VAL A 167 1.96 -5.17 -11.05
N PHE A 168 2.38 -5.12 -12.31
CA PHE A 168 3.38 -6.03 -12.87
C PHE A 168 4.72 -5.91 -12.15
N ALA A 169 5.22 -4.69 -11.92
CA ALA A 169 6.45 -4.45 -11.16
C ALA A 169 6.35 -5.00 -9.73
N GLY A 170 5.20 -4.85 -9.08
CA GLY A 170 4.95 -5.43 -7.76
C GLY A 170 5.08 -6.96 -7.76
N PHE A 171 4.52 -7.63 -8.75
CA PHE A 171 4.68 -9.07 -8.91
C PHE A 171 6.12 -9.50 -9.18
N VAL A 172 6.82 -8.80 -10.06
CA VAL A 172 8.22 -9.08 -10.37
C VAL A 172 9.08 -8.92 -9.11
N LEU A 173 8.88 -7.84 -8.35
CA LEU A 173 9.59 -7.63 -7.07
C LEU A 173 9.26 -8.74 -6.05
N GLY A 174 7.99 -9.10 -5.93
CA GLY A 174 7.56 -10.20 -5.06
C GLY A 174 8.20 -11.53 -5.45
N ALA A 175 8.24 -11.84 -6.75
CA ALA A 175 8.88 -13.03 -7.27
C ALA A 175 10.40 -13.04 -7.02
N VAL A 176 11.08 -11.91 -7.20
CA VAL A 176 12.51 -11.76 -6.88
C VAL A 176 12.77 -12.00 -5.40
N VAL A 177 11.99 -11.38 -4.50
CA VAL A 177 12.09 -11.59 -3.05
C VAL A 177 11.87 -13.08 -2.73
N ALA A 178 10.84 -13.71 -3.31
CA ALA A 178 10.54 -15.12 -3.13
C ALA A 178 11.72 -16.00 -3.54
N MET A 179 12.31 -15.76 -4.72
CA MET A 179 13.47 -16.52 -5.22
C MET A 179 14.70 -16.35 -4.31
N VAL A 180 14.98 -15.12 -3.86
CA VAL A 180 16.11 -14.85 -2.96
C VAL A 180 15.92 -15.55 -1.62
N MET A 181 14.70 -15.52 -1.05
CA MET A 181 14.39 -16.22 0.20
C MET A 181 14.50 -17.74 0.06
N LEU A 182 14.07 -18.31 -1.07
CA LEU A 182 14.17 -19.72 -1.37
C LEU A 182 15.65 -20.13 -1.57
N ALA A 183 16.40 -19.39 -2.37
CA ALA A 183 17.81 -19.65 -2.64
C ALA A 183 18.68 -19.57 -1.37
N SER A 184 18.35 -18.63 -0.46
CA SER A 184 19.03 -18.48 0.82
C SER A 184 18.56 -19.48 1.89
N ARG A 185 17.68 -20.42 1.55
CA ARG A 185 17.07 -21.40 2.45
C ARG A 185 16.35 -20.79 3.67
N ARG A 186 15.98 -19.50 3.57
CA ARG A 186 15.21 -18.79 4.63
C ARG A 186 13.71 -18.99 4.50
N ALA A 187 13.24 -19.51 3.37
CA ALA A 187 11.86 -19.88 3.13
C ALA A 187 11.80 -21.22 2.41
N SER A 188 10.67 -21.90 2.50
CA SER A 188 10.33 -23.10 1.71
C SER A 188 9.26 -22.71 0.67
N LEU A 189 9.01 -23.59 -0.31
CA LEU A 189 7.93 -23.40 -1.29
C LEU A 189 6.52 -23.28 -0.66
N LYS A 190 6.39 -23.66 0.61
CA LYS A 190 5.13 -23.55 1.39
C LYS A 190 5.08 -22.33 2.28
N SER A 191 6.16 -21.52 2.33
CA SER A 191 6.19 -20.32 3.17
C SER A 191 5.33 -19.22 2.55
N ALA A 192 4.46 -18.61 3.34
CA ALA A 192 3.77 -17.39 2.93
C ALA A 192 4.79 -16.26 2.78
N ILE A 193 4.75 -15.55 1.66
CA ILE A 193 5.60 -14.40 1.38
C ILE A 193 4.72 -13.16 1.41
N ALA A 194 5.16 -12.13 2.14
CA ALA A 194 4.46 -10.86 2.20
C ALA A 194 4.47 -10.18 0.81
N LEU A 195 3.32 -10.19 0.12
CA LEU A 195 3.18 -9.59 -1.20
C LEU A 195 2.92 -8.07 -1.11
N GLY A 196 2.30 -7.61 -0.03
CA GLY A 196 1.94 -6.20 0.16
C GLY A 196 3.11 -5.22 -0.01
N PRO A 197 4.25 -5.40 0.67
CA PRO A 197 5.42 -4.54 0.49
C PRO A 197 5.92 -4.47 -0.95
N ALA A 198 5.90 -5.61 -1.66
CA ALA A 198 6.33 -5.69 -3.06
C ALA A 198 5.37 -4.94 -4.01
N LEU A 199 4.06 -5.06 -3.80
CA LEU A 199 3.05 -4.33 -4.56
C LEU A 199 3.17 -2.81 -4.34
N ILE A 200 3.34 -2.37 -3.10
CA ILE A 200 3.55 -0.96 -2.77
C ILE A 200 4.84 -0.43 -3.41
N ALA A 201 5.94 -1.19 -3.34
CA ALA A 201 7.20 -0.82 -3.96
C ALA A 201 7.10 -0.72 -5.49
N GLY A 202 6.43 -1.68 -6.15
CA GLY A 202 6.18 -1.66 -7.58
C GLY A 202 5.36 -0.45 -8.02
N ALA A 203 4.31 -0.13 -7.26
CA ALA A 203 3.50 1.05 -7.50
C ALA A 203 4.32 2.35 -7.39
N LEU A 204 5.17 2.47 -6.37
CA LEU A 204 6.05 3.64 -6.19
C LEU A 204 7.05 3.79 -7.31
N LEU A 205 7.70 2.68 -7.73
CA LEU A 205 8.67 2.71 -8.82
C LEU A 205 8.05 3.23 -10.11
N VAL A 206 6.87 2.76 -10.45
CA VAL A 206 6.18 3.17 -11.69
C VAL A 206 5.61 4.57 -11.57
N ALA A 207 5.08 4.95 -10.41
CA ALA A 207 4.62 6.31 -10.16
C ALA A 207 5.77 7.35 -10.18
N ALA A 208 7.03 6.93 -9.99
CA ALA A 208 8.21 7.79 -10.06
C ALA A 208 8.79 7.93 -11.48
N VAL A 209 8.33 7.14 -12.45
CA VAL A 209 8.78 7.21 -13.86
C VAL A 209 7.76 8.02 -14.66
N HIS A 210 7.75 9.33 -14.44
CA HIS A 210 6.92 10.29 -15.17
C HIS A 210 7.77 11.12 -16.11
#